data_36f96c007988a704823b05999bbf5e08
#
_entry.id   36f96c007988a704823b05999bbf5e08
#
_cell.length_a   1.000
_cell.length_b   1.000
_cell.length_c   1.000
_cell.angle_alpha   90.00
_cell.angle_beta   90.00
_cell.angle_gamma   90.00
#
_symmetry.space_group_name_H-M   'P 1'
#
loop_
_entity.id
_entity.type
_entity.pdbx_description
1 polymer ?
#
loop_
_entity_poly.entity_id
_entity_poly.type
_entity_poly.pdbx_seq_one_letter_code
_entity_poly.pdbx_strand_id
1 'polypeptide(L)'
;MEDQVKDQLHTNEYSIYCSDSMYVLPTIPDSSIDLSVYSPPFCGLYQYSSSENDFSNCEDKQQFLDQYEFLVEQMARVTKPGRITAVHCTDIFDNTCHLWDFPNEIIRIHSRHGFEYRNRITIWKEPLKVRMRTMVRSLMHKFIVEDSTKCFTAMPDYVLVFTKKGDNEVPVTHERGFKHYHGATPILPNILTAWNNANKSNFNEDQLWKYLNTEFANHKDPKSNKLSHYIWQRYASSVWDDIRNDNVLPFRDSREEDDEKHVHPLQLDVIDRIVDLYSNEGEVVLTPFMGVGSEVYSPVSLGRKAIGIELKDSYYKQSVINLELAGKRYGVEQTQPNLF
;
A
#
# COMPACT_ATOMS: atom_id res chain seq x y z
N MET A 1 -22.61 18.88 9.42
CA MET A 1 -21.31 18.18 9.43
C MET A 1 -21.25 17.07 10.49
N GLU A 2 -21.80 17.25 11.68
CA GLU A 2 -21.79 16.22 12.74
C GLU A 2 -22.57 14.94 12.39
N ASP A 3 -23.61 15.04 11.55
CA ASP A 3 -24.43 13.88 11.14
C ASP A 3 -23.79 12.97 10.06
N GLN A 4 -22.65 13.36 9.49
CA GLN A 4 -22.00 12.65 8.36
C GLN A 4 -20.77 11.82 8.79
N VAL A 5 -20.18 12.11 9.95
CA VAL A 5 -19.12 11.33 10.58
C VAL A 5 -19.76 10.49 11.68
N LYS A 6 -19.85 9.18 11.45
CA LYS A 6 -20.49 8.24 12.40
C LYS A 6 -19.67 8.05 13.67
N ASP A 7 -18.35 8.03 13.55
CA ASP A 7 -17.39 7.87 14.64
C ASP A 7 -16.01 8.40 14.22
N GLN A 8 -15.17 8.78 15.18
CA GLN A 8 -13.82 9.26 14.93
C GLN A 8 -12.92 9.05 16.15
N LEU A 9 -11.63 8.85 15.87
CA LEU A 9 -10.60 8.72 16.90
C LEU A 9 -9.39 9.57 16.54
N HIS A 10 -8.94 10.40 17.47
CA HIS A 10 -7.79 11.27 17.31
C HIS A 10 -6.75 10.97 18.39
N THR A 11 -5.51 10.82 17.97
CA THR A 11 -4.33 10.70 18.83
C THR A 11 -3.28 11.71 18.39
N ASN A 12 -2.11 11.67 18.99
CA ASN A 12 -0.97 12.50 18.54
C ASN A 12 -0.37 11.98 17.22
N GLU A 13 -0.54 10.69 16.92
CA GLU A 13 0.05 10.01 15.78
C GLU A 13 -0.93 9.84 14.61
N TYR A 14 -2.23 9.72 14.88
CA TYR A 14 -3.21 9.51 13.82
C TYR A 14 -4.59 10.09 14.11
N SER A 15 -5.33 10.33 13.04
CA SER A 15 -6.76 10.66 13.04
C SER A 15 -7.48 9.70 12.10
N ILE A 16 -8.48 9.00 12.61
CA ILE A 16 -9.29 8.08 11.80
C ILE A 16 -10.78 8.41 11.91
N TYR A 17 -11.50 8.22 10.81
CA TYR A 17 -12.90 8.60 10.67
C TYR A 17 -13.74 7.45 10.13
N CYS A 18 -14.86 7.15 10.79
CA CYS A 18 -15.93 6.32 10.23
C CYS A 18 -16.86 7.21 9.42
N SER A 19 -16.59 7.37 8.14
CA SER A 19 -17.29 8.32 7.26
C SER A 19 -17.06 8.02 5.79
N ASP A 20 -17.86 8.62 4.93
CA ASP A 20 -17.53 8.77 3.53
C ASP A 20 -16.36 9.76 3.36
N SER A 21 -15.39 9.38 2.53
CA SER A 21 -14.21 10.20 2.23
C SER A 21 -14.57 11.56 1.66
N MET A 22 -15.67 11.67 0.92
CA MET A 22 -16.14 12.91 0.32
C MET A 22 -16.67 13.92 1.34
N TYR A 23 -16.93 13.50 2.58
CA TYR A 23 -17.27 14.42 3.68
C TYR A 23 -16.05 14.85 4.48
N VAL A 24 -15.05 13.99 4.62
CA VAL A 24 -13.84 14.26 5.42
C VAL A 24 -12.79 15.03 4.61
N LEU A 25 -12.52 14.60 3.37
CA LEU A 25 -11.47 15.22 2.54
C LEU A 25 -11.60 16.74 2.42
N PRO A 26 -12.80 17.33 2.21
CA PRO A 26 -12.96 18.79 2.15
C PRO A 26 -12.57 19.53 3.44
N THR A 27 -12.50 18.85 4.58
CA THR A 27 -12.09 19.45 5.87
C THR A 27 -10.57 19.46 6.05
N ILE A 28 -9.84 18.68 5.26
CA ILE A 28 -8.37 18.63 5.29
C ILE A 28 -7.82 19.87 4.57
N PRO A 29 -6.88 20.61 5.16
CA PRO A 29 -6.31 21.80 4.54
C PRO A 29 -5.60 21.50 3.20
N ASP A 30 -5.61 22.47 2.30
CA ASP A 30 -4.87 22.41 1.04
C ASP A 30 -3.38 22.20 1.30
N SER A 31 -2.74 21.39 0.45
CA SER A 31 -1.28 21.18 0.48
C SER A 31 -0.76 20.82 1.88
N SER A 32 -1.46 19.94 2.60
CA SER A 32 -1.11 19.52 3.96
C SER A 32 -0.60 18.08 4.04
N ILE A 33 -0.81 17.27 3.01
CA ILE A 33 -0.48 15.84 2.97
C ILE A 33 0.87 15.61 2.27
N ASP A 34 1.74 14.84 2.91
CA ASP A 34 3.08 14.54 2.43
C ASP A 34 3.14 13.29 1.55
N LEU A 35 2.32 12.29 1.86
CA LEU A 35 2.22 11.03 1.11
C LEU A 35 0.79 10.53 1.15
N SER A 36 0.31 9.95 0.06
CA SER A 36 -0.89 9.12 0.10
C SER A 36 -0.58 7.72 -0.38
N VAL A 37 -1.12 6.71 0.32
CA VAL A 37 -1.05 5.31 -0.08
C VAL A 37 -2.40 4.65 0.17
N TYR A 38 -2.98 4.05 -0.87
CA TYR A 38 -4.30 3.44 -0.78
C TYR A 38 -4.59 2.47 -1.92
N SER A 39 -5.61 1.64 -1.72
CA SER A 39 -6.21 0.78 -2.74
C SER A 39 -7.66 1.24 -2.93
N PRO A 40 -8.06 1.74 -4.11
CA PRO A 40 -9.45 2.09 -4.35
C PRO A 40 -10.32 0.83 -4.36
N PRO A 41 -11.62 0.92 -4.04
CA PRO A 41 -12.55 -0.18 -4.25
C PRO A 41 -12.51 -0.66 -5.71
N PHE A 42 -12.70 -1.95 -5.92
CA PHE A 42 -12.70 -2.54 -7.27
C PHE A 42 -14.14 -2.60 -7.79
N CYS A 43 -14.48 -1.70 -8.72
CA CYS A 43 -15.81 -1.63 -9.34
C CYS A 43 -16.28 -3.00 -9.85
N GLY A 44 -17.43 -3.48 -9.36
CA GLY A 44 -18.07 -4.70 -9.81
C GLY A 44 -17.33 -6.00 -9.48
N LEU A 45 -16.19 -5.95 -8.79
CA LEU A 45 -15.46 -7.15 -8.38
C LEU A 45 -15.87 -7.62 -6.99
N TYR A 46 -16.08 -6.69 -6.07
CA TYR A 46 -16.46 -6.94 -4.68
C TYR A 46 -17.48 -5.89 -4.23
N GLN A 47 -18.47 -6.33 -3.46
CA GLN A 47 -19.37 -5.45 -2.72
C GLN A 47 -18.87 -5.32 -1.30
N TYR A 48 -18.50 -4.10 -0.88
CA TYR A 48 -17.92 -3.86 0.45
C TYR A 48 -18.96 -3.48 1.49
N SER A 49 -20.04 -2.81 1.07
CA SER A 49 -21.17 -2.45 1.95
C SER A 49 -22.47 -2.31 1.16
N SER A 50 -23.60 -2.15 1.86
CA SER A 50 -24.91 -1.84 1.28
C SER A 50 -25.15 -0.32 1.11
N SER A 51 -24.16 0.52 1.40
CA SER A 51 -24.29 1.98 1.32
C SER A 51 -24.31 2.46 -0.13
N GLU A 52 -25.20 3.40 -0.46
CA GLU A 52 -25.23 4.08 -1.78
C GLU A 52 -23.94 4.88 -2.04
N ASN A 53 -23.20 5.24 -1.00
CA ASN A 53 -21.92 5.96 -1.09
C ASN A 53 -20.71 5.02 -1.28
N ASP A 54 -20.92 3.72 -1.31
CA ASP A 54 -19.86 2.76 -1.58
C ASP A 54 -19.59 2.70 -3.09
N PHE A 55 -18.41 3.09 -3.50
CA PHE A 55 -17.99 3.09 -4.91
C PHE A 55 -18.10 1.71 -5.58
N SER A 56 -18.09 0.62 -4.81
CA SER A 56 -18.29 -0.73 -5.34
C SER A 56 -19.72 -1.01 -5.79
N ASN A 57 -20.70 -0.21 -5.33
CA ASN A 57 -22.12 -0.36 -5.65
C ASN A 57 -22.55 0.45 -6.90
N CYS A 58 -21.60 0.99 -7.66
CA CYS A 58 -21.89 1.69 -8.91
C CYS A 58 -22.60 0.76 -9.92
N GLU A 59 -23.57 1.29 -10.62
CA GLU A 59 -24.34 0.55 -11.64
C GLU A 59 -23.47 0.12 -12.84
N ASP A 60 -22.49 0.96 -13.20
CA ASP A 60 -21.55 0.69 -14.27
C ASP A 60 -20.15 1.28 -14.02
N LYS A 61 -19.22 0.95 -14.91
CA LYS A 61 -17.82 1.41 -14.87
C LYS A 61 -17.69 2.93 -14.97
N GLN A 62 -18.56 3.59 -15.74
CA GLN A 62 -18.48 5.04 -15.94
C GLN A 62 -18.87 5.79 -14.66
N GLN A 63 -19.96 5.37 -14.00
CA GLN A 63 -20.38 5.92 -12.73
C GLN A 63 -19.28 5.80 -11.66
N PHE A 64 -18.60 4.65 -11.60
CA PHE A 64 -17.45 4.47 -10.72
C PHE A 64 -16.32 5.46 -11.04
N LEU A 65 -15.96 5.59 -12.32
CA LEU A 65 -14.89 6.49 -12.73
C LEU A 65 -15.22 7.95 -12.43
N ASP A 66 -16.46 8.36 -12.61
CA ASP A 66 -16.92 9.73 -12.32
C ASP A 66 -16.84 10.01 -10.81
N GLN A 67 -17.27 9.08 -9.95
CA GLN A 67 -17.14 9.21 -8.50
C GLN A 67 -15.66 9.22 -8.05
N TYR A 68 -14.85 8.33 -8.64
CA TYR A 68 -13.43 8.28 -8.35
C TYR A 68 -12.70 9.57 -8.79
N GLU A 69 -13.15 10.21 -9.86
CA GLU A 69 -12.59 11.48 -10.33
C GLU A 69 -12.79 12.61 -9.31
N PHE A 70 -13.97 12.70 -8.66
CA PHE A 70 -14.19 13.66 -7.58
C PHE A 70 -13.26 13.43 -6.38
N LEU A 71 -13.03 12.18 -6.02
CA LEU A 71 -12.07 11.85 -4.96
C LEU A 71 -10.66 12.28 -5.34
N VAL A 72 -10.20 11.98 -6.57
CA VAL A 72 -8.86 12.35 -7.03
C VAL A 72 -8.67 13.88 -7.09
N GLU A 73 -9.71 14.64 -7.40
CA GLU A 73 -9.69 16.11 -7.32
C GLU A 73 -9.37 16.59 -5.89
N GLN A 74 -10.05 16.02 -4.87
CA GLN A 74 -9.75 16.32 -3.47
C GLN A 74 -8.35 15.85 -3.04
N MET A 75 -7.93 14.66 -3.46
CA MET A 75 -6.58 14.17 -3.21
C MET A 75 -5.52 15.11 -3.80
N ALA A 76 -5.78 15.65 -5.00
CA ALA A 76 -4.90 16.63 -5.63
C ALA A 76 -4.82 17.95 -4.86
N ARG A 77 -5.94 18.42 -4.28
CA ARG A 77 -5.99 19.65 -3.48
C ARG A 77 -5.17 19.51 -2.19
N VAL A 78 -5.34 18.40 -1.48
CA VAL A 78 -4.69 18.21 -0.16
C VAL A 78 -3.22 17.80 -0.25
N THR A 79 -2.79 17.20 -1.36
CA THR A 79 -1.40 16.76 -1.55
C THR A 79 -0.48 17.95 -1.80
N LYS A 80 0.62 18.06 -1.06
CA LYS A 80 1.66 19.06 -1.26
C LYS A 80 2.29 18.97 -2.66
N PRO A 81 2.69 20.10 -3.29
CA PRO A 81 3.43 20.07 -4.54
C PRO A 81 4.70 19.22 -4.46
N GLY A 82 5.02 18.49 -5.52
CA GLY A 82 6.19 17.62 -5.60
C GLY A 82 6.13 16.33 -4.77
N ARG A 83 5.03 16.12 -4.02
CA ARG A 83 4.87 14.94 -3.16
C ARG A 83 4.15 13.80 -3.88
N ILE A 84 4.18 12.61 -3.27
CA ILE A 84 3.80 11.35 -3.90
C ILE A 84 2.40 10.90 -3.47
N THR A 85 1.66 10.35 -4.44
CA THR A 85 0.50 9.51 -4.24
C THR A 85 0.76 8.14 -4.86
N ALA A 86 0.61 7.08 -4.08
CA ALA A 86 0.80 5.70 -4.49
C ALA A 86 -0.53 4.95 -4.44
N VAL A 87 -0.97 4.42 -5.57
CA VAL A 87 -2.26 3.72 -5.70
C VAL A 87 -2.01 2.26 -6.02
N HIS A 88 -2.46 1.38 -5.12
CA HIS A 88 -2.42 -0.05 -5.34
C HIS A 88 -3.66 -0.49 -6.12
N CYS A 89 -3.48 -1.23 -7.21
CA CYS A 89 -4.58 -1.73 -8.04
C CYS A 89 -4.17 -2.99 -8.82
N THR A 90 -5.12 -3.54 -9.56
CA THR A 90 -4.92 -4.66 -10.49
C THR A 90 -5.85 -4.48 -11.69
N ASP A 91 -5.60 -5.22 -12.76
CA ASP A 91 -6.57 -5.36 -13.85
C ASP A 91 -7.82 -6.08 -13.35
N ILE A 92 -8.98 -5.74 -13.90
CA ILE A 92 -10.27 -6.29 -13.50
C ILE A 92 -10.84 -7.14 -14.62
N PHE A 93 -11.22 -8.39 -14.33
CA PHE A 93 -11.96 -9.22 -15.28
C PHE A 93 -13.38 -8.67 -15.46
N ASP A 94 -13.80 -8.56 -16.72
CA ASP A 94 -15.20 -8.35 -17.05
C ASP A 94 -15.97 -9.69 -17.14
N ASN A 95 -17.28 -9.59 -17.32
CA ASN A 95 -18.15 -10.77 -17.41
C ASN A 95 -17.88 -11.65 -18.64
N THR A 96 -17.07 -11.19 -19.61
CA THR A 96 -16.69 -11.92 -20.83
C THR A 96 -15.32 -12.58 -20.73
N CYS A 97 -14.71 -12.57 -19.55
CA CYS A 97 -13.35 -13.04 -19.29
C CYS A 97 -12.26 -12.24 -20.00
N HIS A 98 -12.53 -10.98 -20.37
CA HIS A 98 -11.52 -10.05 -20.84
C HIS A 98 -11.13 -9.09 -19.71
N LEU A 99 -9.95 -8.50 -19.84
CA LEU A 99 -9.46 -7.55 -18.85
C LEU A 99 -9.94 -6.14 -19.15
N TRP A 100 -10.42 -5.47 -18.10
CA TRP A 100 -10.51 -4.03 -18.08
C TRP A 100 -9.19 -3.48 -17.53
N ASP A 101 -8.50 -2.68 -18.32
CA ASP A 101 -7.25 -2.01 -17.94
C ASP A 101 -7.56 -0.88 -16.94
N PHE A 102 -7.94 -1.28 -15.72
CA PHE A 102 -8.26 -0.37 -14.64
C PHE A 102 -7.06 0.51 -14.22
N PRO A 103 -5.81 -0.01 -14.18
CA PRO A 103 -4.64 0.81 -13.94
C PRO A 103 -4.50 2.00 -14.89
N ASN A 104 -4.83 1.84 -16.17
CA ASN A 104 -4.77 2.93 -17.14
C ASN A 104 -5.85 4.01 -16.89
N GLU A 105 -7.05 3.62 -16.44
CA GLU A 105 -8.07 4.58 -16.05
C GLU A 105 -7.63 5.41 -14.84
N ILE A 106 -7.04 4.78 -13.83
CA ILE A 106 -6.46 5.48 -12.67
C ILE A 106 -5.39 6.48 -13.13
N ILE A 107 -4.47 6.08 -14.03
CA ILE A 107 -3.43 6.97 -14.56
C ILE A 107 -4.06 8.17 -15.27
N ARG A 108 -5.08 7.93 -16.09
CA ARG A 108 -5.76 8.97 -16.87
C ARG A 108 -6.44 10.00 -15.97
N ILE A 109 -7.15 9.55 -14.94
CA ILE A 109 -7.85 10.42 -13.99
C ILE A 109 -6.84 11.26 -13.20
N HIS A 110 -5.82 10.64 -12.60
CA HIS A 110 -4.80 11.39 -11.85
C HIS A 110 -4.09 12.43 -12.72
N SER A 111 -3.77 12.09 -13.97
CA SER A 111 -3.10 12.99 -14.89
C SER A 111 -3.94 14.23 -15.22
N ARG A 112 -5.28 14.12 -15.25
CA ARG A 112 -6.21 15.26 -15.45
C ARG A 112 -6.22 16.21 -14.26
N HIS A 113 -6.00 15.69 -13.03
CA HIS A 113 -6.06 16.48 -11.79
C HIS A 113 -4.68 16.92 -11.26
N GLY A 114 -3.69 17.08 -12.16
CA GLY A 114 -2.41 17.69 -11.81
C GLY A 114 -1.43 16.76 -11.13
N PHE A 115 -1.59 15.46 -11.29
CA PHE A 115 -0.56 14.48 -11.01
C PHE A 115 0.21 14.09 -12.27
N GLU A 116 1.48 13.79 -12.12
CA GLU A 116 2.33 13.22 -13.16
C GLU A 116 2.58 11.75 -12.85
N TYR A 117 2.27 10.87 -13.79
CA TYR A 117 2.55 9.45 -13.67
C TYR A 117 4.07 9.21 -13.71
N ARG A 118 4.60 8.68 -12.61
CA ARG A 118 6.05 8.52 -12.41
C ARG A 118 6.55 7.13 -12.79
N ASN A 119 5.97 6.09 -12.20
CA ASN A 119 6.33 4.70 -12.46
C ASN A 119 5.25 3.72 -11.99
N ARG A 120 5.39 2.48 -12.45
CA ARG A 120 4.60 1.33 -12.04
C ARG A 120 5.52 0.30 -11.40
N ILE A 121 5.14 -0.18 -10.22
CA ILE A 121 5.78 -1.30 -9.57
C ILE A 121 4.84 -2.49 -9.71
N THR A 122 5.34 -3.62 -10.19
CA THR A 122 4.58 -4.86 -10.33
C THR A 122 4.83 -5.72 -9.09
N ILE A 123 3.76 -6.12 -8.40
CA ILE A 123 3.80 -7.08 -7.31
C ILE A 123 3.53 -8.46 -7.88
N TRP A 124 4.56 -9.29 -7.87
CA TRP A 124 4.44 -10.66 -8.36
C TRP A 124 3.54 -11.52 -7.46
N LYS A 125 2.73 -12.35 -8.09
CA LYS A 125 1.88 -13.32 -7.38
C LYS A 125 2.17 -14.73 -7.85
N GLU A 126 2.30 -15.64 -6.90
CA GLU A 126 2.51 -17.05 -7.18
C GLU A 126 1.26 -17.66 -7.83
N PRO A 127 1.37 -18.23 -9.08
CA PRO A 127 0.22 -18.66 -9.88
C PRO A 127 -0.67 -19.71 -9.21
N LEU A 128 -0.09 -20.66 -8.47
CA LEU A 128 -0.87 -21.69 -7.78
C LEU A 128 -1.67 -21.12 -6.61
N LYS A 129 -1.10 -20.16 -5.87
CA LYS A 129 -1.81 -19.46 -4.79
C LYS A 129 -2.97 -18.63 -5.34
N VAL A 130 -2.74 -17.91 -6.46
CA VAL A 130 -3.80 -17.18 -7.15
C VAL A 130 -4.90 -18.13 -7.60
N ARG A 131 -4.53 -19.25 -8.25
CA ARG A 131 -5.48 -20.28 -8.71
C ARG A 131 -6.32 -20.85 -7.56
N MET A 132 -5.69 -21.20 -6.44
CA MET A 132 -6.38 -21.77 -5.28
C MET A 132 -7.33 -20.76 -4.63
N ARG A 133 -6.96 -19.49 -4.62
CA ARG A 133 -7.75 -18.42 -4.02
C ARG A 133 -8.93 -18.00 -4.89
N THR A 134 -8.71 -17.80 -6.20
CA THR A 134 -9.71 -17.26 -7.12
C THR A 134 -10.50 -18.32 -7.84
N MET A 135 -10.07 -19.60 -7.78
CA MET A 135 -10.66 -20.72 -8.51
C MET A 135 -10.75 -20.51 -10.03
N VAL A 136 -9.94 -19.60 -10.59
CA VAL A 136 -9.92 -19.25 -12.01
C VAL A 136 -9.52 -20.45 -12.84
N ARG A 137 -10.41 -20.90 -13.73
CA ARG A 137 -10.20 -22.09 -14.57
C ARG A 137 -9.07 -21.93 -15.57
N SER A 138 -8.88 -20.74 -16.11
CA SER A 138 -7.84 -20.40 -17.09
C SER A 138 -6.40 -20.59 -16.59
N LEU A 139 -6.17 -20.70 -15.28
CA LEU A 139 -4.87 -21.07 -14.68
C LEU A 139 -4.71 -22.59 -14.48
N MET A 140 -5.60 -23.44 -15.01
CA MET A 140 -5.46 -24.90 -14.90
C MET A 140 -4.52 -25.44 -15.97
N HIS A 141 -3.54 -26.25 -15.57
CA HIS A 141 -2.58 -26.91 -16.48
C HIS A 141 -3.26 -27.70 -17.63
N LYS A 142 -4.45 -28.25 -17.40
CA LYS A 142 -5.15 -29.00 -18.45
C LYS A 142 -5.37 -28.17 -19.73
N PHE A 143 -5.58 -26.87 -19.64
CA PHE A 143 -5.76 -26.01 -20.81
C PHE A 143 -4.49 -25.84 -21.65
N ILE A 144 -3.30 -26.00 -21.06
CA ILE A 144 -2.05 -26.04 -21.82
C ILE A 144 -2.05 -27.25 -22.78
N VAL A 145 -2.68 -28.37 -22.36
CA VAL A 145 -2.74 -29.61 -23.14
C VAL A 145 -3.91 -29.61 -24.11
N GLU A 146 -5.08 -29.10 -23.70
CA GLU A 146 -6.31 -29.13 -24.47
C GLU A 146 -6.42 -27.98 -25.49
N ASP A 147 -6.17 -26.75 -25.01
CA ASP A 147 -6.26 -25.52 -25.82
C ASP A 147 -5.58 -24.35 -25.06
N SER A 148 -4.31 -24.10 -25.35
CA SER A 148 -3.52 -23.06 -24.69
C SER A 148 -4.02 -21.63 -24.95
N THR A 149 -4.85 -21.41 -25.98
CA THR A 149 -5.46 -20.10 -26.23
C THR A 149 -6.45 -19.67 -25.15
N LYS A 150 -6.89 -20.59 -24.30
CA LYS A 150 -7.75 -20.36 -23.13
C LYS A 150 -6.98 -20.10 -21.84
N CYS A 151 -5.65 -20.13 -21.89
CA CYS A 151 -4.81 -19.89 -20.72
C CYS A 151 -4.59 -18.41 -20.49
N PHE A 152 -4.65 -18.01 -19.21
CA PHE A 152 -4.23 -16.69 -18.76
C PHE A 152 -3.02 -16.82 -17.84
N THR A 153 -2.34 -15.71 -17.61
CA THR A 153 -1.33 -15.58 -16.54
C THR A 153 -2.01 -15.24 -15.23
N ALA A 154 -1.37 -15.54 -14.11
CA ALA A 154 -1.76 -14.97 -12.82
C ALA A 154 -1.59 -13.46 -12.90
N MET A 155 -2.67 -12.72 -12.62
CA MET A 155 -2.59 -11.25 -12.63
C MET A 155 -1.75 -10.76 -11.46
N PRO A 156 -0.77 -9.89 -11.72
CA PRO A 156 -0.06 -9.20 -10.66
C PRO A 156 -0.94 -8.10 -10.07
N ASP A 157 -0.55 -7.58 -8.91
CA ASP A 157 -0.98 -6.25 -8.51
C ASP A 157 0.04 -5.21 -8.95
N TYR A 158 -0.40 -3.97 -8.97
CA TYR A 158 0.44 -2.82 -9.32
C TYR A 158 0.40 -1.78 -8.21
N VAL A 159 1.52 -1.10 -8.02
CA VAL A 159 1.55 0.20 -7.36
C VAL A 159 1.84 1.25 -8.42
N LEU A 160 0.88 2.11 -8.66
CA LEU A 160 1.00 3.26 -9.55
C LEU A 160 1.48 4.45 -8.72
N VAL A 161 2.62 5.01 -9.09
CA VAL A 161 3.25 6.12 -8.36
C VAL A 161 3.07 7.40 -9.14
N PHE A 162 2.52 8.40 -8.49
CA PHE A 162 2.26 9.71 -9.05
C PHE A 162 2.99 10.79 -8.26
N THR A 163 3.45 11.84 -8.94
CA THR A 163 3.97 13.06 -8.32
C THR A 163 2.99 14.19 -8.53
N LYS A 164 2.59 14.91 -7.48
CA LYS A 164 1.82 16.14 -7.60
C LYS A 164 2.67 17.20 -8.30
N LYS A 165 2.14 17.85 -9.34
CA LYS A 165 2.85 18.93 -10.04
C LYS A 165 3.28 20.04 -9.08
N GLY A 166 4.48 20.55 -9.29
CA GLY A 166 5.13 21.58 -8.49
C GLY A 166 6.40 21.08 -7.80
N ASP A 167 7.09 22.00 -7.15
CA ASP A 167 8.37 21.72 -6.51
C ASP A 167 8.17 21.16 -5.10
N ASN A 168 8.99 20.17 -4.75
CA ASN A 168 9.02 19.63 -3.40
C ASN A 168 9.89 20.53 -2.48
N GLU A 169 9.26 21.26 -1.59
CA GLU A 169 9.96 22.18 -0.68
C GLU A 169 10.81 21.45 0.38
N VAL A 170 10.36 20.26 0.81
CA VAL A 170 11.04 19.47 1.85
C VAL A 170 11.47 18.13 1.25
N PRO A 171 12.76 17.96 0.92
CA PRO A 171 13.25 16.69 0.38
C PRO A 171 12.99 15.50 1.31
N VAL A 172 12.61 14.37 0.75
CA VAL A 172 12.60 13.10 1.48
C VAL A 172 14.04 12.58 1.53
N THR A 173 14.56 12.43 2.75
CA THR A 173 15.97 12.07 2.96
C THR A 173 16.11 10.84 3.83
N HIS A 174 17.11 10.03 3.53
CA HIS A 174 17.49 8.86 4.31
C HIS A 174 18.89 9.07 4.90
N GLU A 175 19.03 10.04 5.79
CA GLU A 175 20.33 10.45 6.37
C GLU A 175 21.11 9.29 7.02
N ARG A 176 20.41 8.25 7.47
CA ARG A 176 21.01 7.04 8.04
C ARG A 176 20.91 5.82 7.12
N GLY A 177 20.39 6.01 5.89
CA GLY A 177 20.03 4.94 4.97
C GLY A 177 18.89 4.08 5.47
N PHE A 178 18.50 3.07 4.68
CA PHE A 178 17.51 2.08 5.10
C PHE A 178 18.07 1.15 6.17
N LYS A 179 17.28 0.87 7.21
CA LYS A 179 17.65 0.01 8.33
C LYS A 179 16.84 -1.29 8.38
N HIS A 180 15.60 -1.24 7.94
CA HIS A 180 14.68 -2.35 7.99
C HIS A 180 14.31 -2.78 6.57
N TYR A 181 14.29 -4.08 6.36
CA TYR A 181 13.85 -4.67 5.11
C TYR A 181 12.42 -5.18 5.26
N HIS A 182 11.55 -4.73 4.37
CA HIS A 182 10.15 -5.14 4.32
C HIS A 182 9.95 -6.12 3.15
N GLY A 183 9.82 -7.40 3.45
CA GLY A 183 9.70 -8.48 2.47
C GLY A 183 10.36 -9.77 2.94
N ALA A 184 10.25 -10.84 2.13
CA ALA A 184 10.73 -12.16 2.49
C ALA A 184 12.22 -12.38 2.19
N THR A 185 12.74 -11.78 1.10
CA THR A 185 14.07 -12.14 0.57
C THR A 185 14.92 -10.91 0.28
N PRO A 186 15.69 -10.41 1.26
CA PRO A 186 16.54 -9.23 1.05
C PRO A 186 17.71 -9.49 0.10
N ILE A 187 18.35 -10.67 0.17
CA ILE A 187 19.54 -11.02 -0.61
C ILE A 187 19.17 -11.87 -1.82
N LEU A 188 19.49 -11.39 -3.02
CA LEU A 188 19.33 -12.17 -4.24
C LEU A 188 20.53 -13.10 -4.47
N PRO A 189 20.34 -14.27 -5.13
CA PRO A 189 21.42 -15.24 -5.38
C PRO A 189 22.61 -14.66 -6.14
N ASN A 190 22.38 -13.77 -7.11
CA ASN A 190 23.45 -13.10 -7.85
C ASN A 190 24.25 -12.12 -6.96
N ILE A 191 23.57 -11.43 -6.03
CA ILE A 191 24.23 -10.55 -5.04
C ILE A 191 25.06 -11.39 -4.08
N LEU A 192 24.51 -12.50 -3.58
CA LEU A 192 25.22 -13.42 -2.71
C LEU A 192 26.49 -13.98 -3.40
N THR A 193 26.37 -14.40 -4.66
CA THR A 193 27.50 -14.91 -5.44
C THR A 193 28.58 -13.83 -5.63
N ALA A 194 28.18 -12.62 -6.01
CA ALA A 194 29.10 -11.49 -6.18
C ALA A 194 29.81 -11.14 -4.86
N TRP A 195 29.08 -11.11 -3.76
CA TRP A 195 29.66 -10.87 -2.43
C TRP A 195 30.68 -11.91 -2.04
N ASN A 196 30.32 -13.20 -2.14
CA ASN A 196 31.20 -14.30 -1.78
C ASN A 196 32.49 -14.29 -2.61
N ASN A 197 32.38 -14.05 -3.91
CA ASN A 197 33.55 -13.95 -4.79
C ASN A 197 34.47 -12.78 -4.40
N ALA A 198 33.90 -11.61 -4.15
CA ALA A 198 34.67 -10.41 -3.83
C ALA A 198 35.35 -10.49 -2.45
N ASN A 199 34.71 -11.13 -1.48
CA ASN A 199 35.17 -11.18 -0.10
C ASN A 199 35.81 -12.54 0.28
N LYS A 200 35.95 -13.48 -0.67
CA LYS A 200 36.45 -14.86 -0.45
C LYS A 200 35.72 -15.55 0.70
N SER A 201 34.41 -15.34 0.79
CA SER A 201 33.53 -15.91 1.80
C SER A 201 32.68 -17.02 1.19
N ASN A 202 31.96 -17.75 2.05
CA ASN A 202 31.03 -18.81 1.66
C ASN A 202 29.73 -18.68 2.46
N PHE A 203 29.18 -17.48 2.51
CA PHE A 203 27.92 -17.21 3.19
C PHE A 203 26.76 -17.82 2.38
N ASN A 204 25.73 -18.28 3.11
CA ASN A 204 24.38 -18.39 2.55
C ASN A 204 23.64 -17.03 2.72
N GLU A 205 22.39 -16.95 2.25
CA GLU A 205 21.59 -15.72 2.28
C GLU A 205 21.40 -15.18 3.71
N ASP A 206 21.01 -16.05 4.64
CA ASP A 206 20.78 -15.68 6.05
C ASP A 206 22.06 -15.20 6.74
N GLN A 207 23.18 -15.87 6.47
CA GLN A 207 24.49 -15.50 7.03
C GLN A 207 24.92 -14.13 6.51
N LEU A 208 24.79 -13.87 5.21
CA LEU A 208 25.11 -12.57 4.63
C LEU A 208 24.20 -11.49 5.20
N TRP A 209 22.89 -11.74 5.27
CA TRP A 209 21.93 -10.78 5.82
C TRP A 209 22.23 -10.44 7.28
N LYS A 210 22.49 -11.45 8.10
CA LYS A 210 22.89 -11.28 9.50
C LYS A 210 24.19 -10.48 9.63
N TYR A 211 25.18 -10.79 8.80
CA TYR A 211 26.45 -10.06 8.78
C TYR A 211 26.23 -8.57 8.46
N LEU A 212 25.47 -8.26 7.39
CA LEU A 212 25.17 -6.87 7.00
C LEU A 212 24.44 -6.10 8.11
N ASN A 213 23.47 -6.73 8.77
CA ASN A 213 22.75 -6.12 9.89
C ASN A 213 23.67 -5.86 11.08
N THR A 214 24.64 -6.75 11.36
CA THR A 214 25.57 -6.53 12.46
C THR A 214 26.58 -5.41 12.17
N GLU A 215 27.13 -5.40 10.96
CA GLU A 215 28.25 -4.48 10.61
C GLU A 215 27.75 -3.09 10.15
N PHE A 216 26.61 -3.02 9.50
CA PHE A 216 26.17 -1.81 8.79
C PHE A 216 24.87 -1.18 9.31
N ALA A 217 24.10 -1.83 10.18
CA ALA A 217 22.83 -1.28 10.70
C ALA A 217 22.98 0.11 11.32
N ASN A 218 24.11 0.37 12.00
CA ASN A 218 24.44 1.65 12.63
C ASN A 218 25.59 2.40 11.95
N HIS A 219 25.91 2.05 10.69
CA HIS A 219 26.99 2.70 9.97
C HIS A 219 26.72 4.20 9.80
N LYS A 220 27.69 5.05 10.13
CA LYS A 220 27.49 6.50 10.20
C LYS A 220 27.31 7.16 8.84
N ASP A 221 28.03 6.66 7.82
CA ASP A 221 27.94 7.21 6.46
C ASP A 221 26.94 6.41 5.62
N PRO A 222 25.75 6.95 5.30
CA PRO A 222 24.72 6.24 4.54
C PRO A 222 25.16 5.90 3.12
N LYS A 223 26.10 6.69 2.52
CA LYS A 223 26.57 6.46 1.15
C LYS A 223 27.42 5.20 1.02
N SER A 224 28.10 4.80 2.10
CA SER A 224 28.89 3.58 2.19
C SER A 224 28.25 2.44 2.96
N ASN A 225 27.01 2.65 3.47
CA ASN A 225 26.27 1.65 4.22
C ASN A 225 25.76 0.54 3.30
N LYS A 226 26.42 -0.61 3.32
CA LYS A 226 26.08 -1.76 2.46
C LYS A 226 24.70 -2.34 2.77
N LEU A 227 24.25 -2.35 4.02
CA LEU A 227 22.89 -2.76 4.39
C LEU A 227 21.84 -1.91 3.66
N SER A 228 21.96 -0.59 3.77
CA SER A 228 21.06 0.34 3.09
C SER A 228 21.08 0.16 1.56
N HIS A 229 22.27 -0.08 1.00
CA HIS A 229 22.45 -0.30 -0.43
C HIS A 229 21.72 -1.56 -0.93
N TYR A 230 21.77 -2.67 -0.18
CA TYR A 230 21.06 -3.90 -0.54
C TYR A 230 19.55 -3.74 -0.37
N ILE A 231 19.08 -3.03 0.65
CA ILE A 231 17.65 -2.73 0.81
C ILE A 231 17.17 -1.90 -0.39
N TRP A 232 17.89 -0.83 -0.73
CA TRP A 232 17.58 0.02 -1.87
C TRP A 232 17.51 -0.76 -3.18
N GLN A 233 18.43 -1.68 -3.46
CA GLN A 233 18.42 -2.50 -4.67
C GLN A 233 17.12 -3.30 -4.83
N ARG A 234 16.57 -3.81 -3.72
CA ARG A 234 15.29 -4.52 -3.73
C ARG A 234 14.10 -3.59 -3.96
N TYR A 235 14.12 -2.42 -3.33
CA TYR A 235 13.04 -1.43 -3.45
C TYR A 235 13.03 -0.71 -4.80
N ALA A 236 14.20 -0.52 -5.41
CA ALA A 236 14.35 0.07 -6.74
C ALA A 236 13.94 -0.88 -7.90
N SER A 237 13.70 -2.15 -7.62
CA SER A 237 13.20 -3.09 -8.63
C SER A 237 11.80 -2.69 -9.09
N SER A 238 11.56 -2.76 -10.41
CA SER A 238 10.22 -2.57 -10.99
C SER A 238 9.28 -3.76 -10.73
N VAL A 239 9.81 -4.88 -10.23
CA VAL A 239 9.05 -6.07 -9.83
C VAL A 239 9.40 -6.39 -8.38
N TRP A 240 8.40 -6.37 -7.51
CA TRP A 240 8.51 -6.84 -6.15
C TRP A 240 8.01 -8.28 -6.08
N ASP A 241 8.93 -9.22 -6.04
CA ASP A 241 8.69 -10.66 -6.13
C ASP A 241 8.65 -11.37 -4.75
N ASP A 242 8.89 -10.61 -3.69
CA ASP A 242 9.06 -11.13 -2.34
C ASP A 242 8.12 -10.50 -1.30
N ILE A 243 7.02 -9.94 -1.74
CA ILE A 243 5.95 -9.46 -0.87
C ILE A 243 5.28 -10.65 -0.18
N ARG A 244 5.24 -10.62 1.16
CA ARG A 244 4.59 -11.66 1.96
C ARG A 244 3.07 -11.47 1.92
N ASN A 245 2.37 -12.37 1.24
CA ASN A 245 0.91 -12.29 1.05
C ASN A 245 0.12 -12.43 2.37
N ASP A 246 0.71 -13.02 3.39
CA ASP A 246 0.14 -13.24 4.72
C ASP A 246 0.52 -12.16 5.74
N ASN A 247 1.41 -11.23 5.37
CA ASN A 247 1.76 -10.09 6.22
C ASN A 247 0.70 -8.99 6.11
N VAL A 248 -0.47 -9.24 6.69
CA VAL A 248 -1.64 -8.35 6.71
C VAL A 248 -2.17 -8.22 8.14
N LEU A 249 -2.91 -7.15 8.40
CA LEU A 249 -3.57 -6.98 9.69
C LEU A 249 -4.72 -7.99 9.88
N PRO A 250 -5.09 -8.32 11.12
CA PRO A 250 -6.30 -9.07 11.42
C PRO A 250 -7.54 -8.40 10.83
N PHE A 251 -8.38 -9.20 10.16
CA PHE A 251 -9.57 -8.70 9.46
C PHE A 251 -10.76 -9.67 9.48
N ARG A 252 -10.55 -10.92 9.90
CA ARG A 252 -11.59 -11.96 9.79
C ARG A 252 -12.80 -11.68 10.64
N ASP A 253 -12.59 -11.10 11.83
CA ASP A 253 -13.66 -10.83 12.81
C ASP A 253 -14.49 -9.59 12.44
N SER A 254 -14.02 -8.77 11.49
CA SER A 254 -14.75 -7.60 10.97
C SER A 254 -15.67 -7.92 9.79
N ARG A 255 -15.65 -9.16 9.29
CA ARG A 255 -16.52 -9.59 8.19
C ARG A 255 -17.94 -9.82 8.68
N GLU A 256 -18.89 -9.31 7.91
CA GLU A 256 -20.31 -9.60 8.05
C GLU A 256 -20.70 -10.81 7.19
N GLU A 257 -21.88 -11.40 7.43
CA GLU A 257 -22.32 -12.63 6.74
C GLU A 257 -22.39 -12.47 5.22
N ASP A 258 -22.71 -11.26 4.74
CA ASP A 258 -22.84 -10.91 3.32
C ASP A 258 -21.52 -10.43 2.70
N ASP A 259 -20.42 -10.36 3.45
CA ASP A 259 -19.14 -9.86 2.95
C ASP A 259 -18.49 -10.84 1.97
N GLU A 260 -17.90 -10.28 0.93
CA GLU A 260 -17.08 -11.03 -0.02
C GLU A 260 -15.90 -11.72 0.68
N LYS A 261 -15.85 -13.05 0.56
CA LYS A 261 -14.82 -13.89 1.22
C LYS A 261 -13.39 -13.59 0.74
N HIS A 262 -13.25 -12.89 -0.37
CA HIS A 262 -11.97 -12.65 -1.05
C HIS A 262 -11.36 -11.27 -0.78
N VAL A 263 -12.06 -10.39 -0.06
CA VAL A 263 -11.50 -9.10 0.34
C VAL A 263 -10.40 -9.32 1.37
N HIS A 264 -9.22 -8.77 1.07
CA HIS A 264 -8.04 -8.82 1.95
C HIS A 264 -7.45 -7.43 2.11
N PRO A 265 -6.95 -7.09 3.31
CA PRO A 265 -6.16 -5.87 3.51
C PRO A 265 -4.93 -5.86 2.62
N LEU A 266 -4.46 -4.66 2.28
CA LEU A 266 -3.19 -4.49 1.58
C LEU A 266 -2.04 -5.01 2.45
N GLN A 267 -1.07 -5.68 1.82
CA GLN A 267 0.08 -6.24 2.52
C GLN A 267 0.92 -5.12 3.15
N LEU A 268 1.30 -5.30 4.41
CA LEU A 268 2.12 -4.34 5.14
C LEU A 268 3.47 -4.11 4.48
N ASP A 269 4.08 -5.14 3.87
CA ASP A 269 5.34 -5.00 3.14
C ASP A 269 5.26 -3.97 2.00
N VAL A 270 4.14 -3.90 1.32
CA VAL A 270 3.91 -2.92 0.22
C VAL A 270 3.84 -1.52 0.78
N ILE A 271 3.04 -1.32 1.82
CA ILE A 271 2.84 -0.01 2.46
C ILE A 271 4.14 0.46 3.10
N ASP A 272 4.81 -0.40 3.85
CA ASP A 272 6.07 -0.10 4.53
C ASP A 272 7.14 0.38 3.55
N ARG A 273 7.30 -0.30 2.39
CA ARG A 273 8.24 0.14 1.33
C ARG A 273 7.89 1.51 0.76
N ILE A 274 6.61 1.76 0.52
CA ILE A 274 6.14 3.05 -0.02
C ILE A 274 6.39 4.17 0.99
N VAL A 275 6.06 3.93 2.26
CA VAL A 275 6.25 4.90 3.35
C VAL A 275 7.73 5.22 3.52
N ASP A 276 8.59 4.19 3.56
CA ASP A 276 10.03 4.38 3.67
C ASP A 276 10.62 5.12 2.45
N LEU A 277 10.17 4.80 1.24
CA LEU A 277 10.70 5.42 0.02
C LEU A 277 10.31 6.90 -0.11
N TYR A 278 9.09 7.29 0.31
CA TYR A 278 8.47 8.53 -0.12
C TYR A 278 8.03 9.47 0.99
N SER A 279 8.41 9.20 2.25
CA SER A 279 8.12 10.10 3.37
C SER A 279 9.23 10.19 4.41
N ASN A 280 9.33 11.33 5.09
CA ASN A 280 10.17 11.51 6.27
C ASN A 280 9.42 11.13 7.55
N GLU A 281 10.14 10.83 8.64
CA GLU A 281 9.56 10.68 9.98
C GLU A 281 8.81 11.97 10.38
N GLY A 282 7.64 11.81 11.02
CA GLY A 282 6.78 12.90 11.44
C GLY A 282 5.87 13.50 10.35
N GLU A 283 6.07 13.15 9.07
CA GLU A 283 5.20 13.58 7.96
C GLU A 283 3.85 12.89 7.98
N VAL A 284 2.86 13.48 7.30
CA VAL A 284 1.47 13.03 7.29
C VAL A 284 1.17 12.15 6.09
N VAL A 285 0.70 10.93 6.35
CA VAL A 285 0.24 9.98 5.34
C VAL A 285 -1.28 9.90 5.34
N LEU A 286 -1.91 9.98 4.16
CA LEU A 286 -3.36 9.93 3.98
C LEU A 286 -3.79 8.67 3.24
N THR A 287 -4.85 8.02 3.74
CA THR A 287 -5.61 7.01 3.01
C THR A 287 -7.11 7.33 3.02
N PRO A 288 -7.77 7.48 1.86
CA PRO A 288 -9.21 7.68 1.78
C PRO A 288 -10.01 6.37 1.89
N PHE A 289 -9.35 5.21 1.90
CA PHE A 289 -9.95 3.87 2.00
C PHE A 289 -9.12 3.02 2.95
N MET A 290 -9.28 3.27 4.25
CA MET A 290 -8.42 2.71 5.29
C MET A 290 -8.64 1.20 5.52
N GLY A 291 -9.84 0.68 5.22
CA GLY A 291 -10.21 -0.69 5.55
C GLY A 291 -10.02 -0.97 7.04
N VAL A 292 -9.33 -2.06 7.36
CA VAL A 292 -8.99 -2.44 8.74
C VAL A 292 -7.75 -1.74 9.29
N GLY A 293 -7.28 -0.67 8.62
CA GLY A 293 -6.27 0.25 9.14
C GLY A 293 -4.84 0.00 8.69
N SER A 294 -4.58 -0.84 7.68
CA SER A 294 -3.21 -1.17 7.24
C SER A 294 -2.40 0.07 6.83
N GLU A 295 -3.02 0.98 6.07
CA GLU A 295 -2.43 2.20 5.53
C GLU A 295 -2.32 3.33 6.57
N VAL A 296 -2.83 3.12 7.79
CA VAL A 296 -2.60 3.96 8.98
C VAL A 296 -1.57 3.30 9.89
N TYR A 297 -1.69 1.98 10.10
CA TYR A 297 -0.82 1.19 10.96
C TYR A 297 0.66 1.26 10.55
N SER A 298 0.95 1.05 9.27
CA SER A 298 2.33 1.06 8.75
C SER A 298 3.00 2.43 8.91
N PRO A 299 2.42 3.56 8.46
CA PRO A 299 3.01 4.87 8.69
C PRO A 299 3.27 5.17 10.16
N VAL A 300 2.32 4.92 11.05
CA VAL A 300 2.46 5.15 12.49
C VAL A 300 3.59 4.28 13.06
N SER A 301 3.63 3.00 12.68
CA SER A 301 4.70 2.08 13.11
C SER A 301 6.09 2.53 12.65
N LEU A 302 6.17 3.28 11.57
CA LEU A 302 7.40 3.83 10.99
C LEU A 302 7.66 5.29 11.40
N GLY A 303 6.97 5.81 12.42
CA GLY A 303 7.20 7.13 12.97
C GLY A 303 6.61 8.29 12.15
N ARG A 304 5.66 8.01 11.25
CA ARG A 304 4.88 9.03 10.53
C ARG A 304 3.57 9.29 11.25
N LYS A 305 2.89 10.37 10.91
CA LYS A 305 1.50 10.61 11.28
C LYS A 305 0.59 10.08 10.17
N ALA A 306 -0.66 9.75 10.53
CA ALA A 306 -1.59 9.24 9.52
C ALA A 306 -3.00 9.79 9.65
N ILE A 307 -3.69 9.93 8.52
CA ILE A 307 -5.13 10.19 8.43
C ILE A 307 -5.75 9.05 7.64
N GLY A 308 -6.76 8.40 8.23
CA GLY A 308 -7.49 7.31 7.60
C GLY A 308 -9.00 7.52 7.61
N ILE A 309 -9.66 7.16 6.52
CA ILE A 309 -11.11 7.26 6.38
C ILE A 309 -11.65 5.91 5.96
N GLU A 310 -12.73 5.46 6.59
CA GLU A 310 -13.39 4.19 6.30
C GLU A 310 -14.90 4.35 6.38
N LEU A 311 -15.61 3.92 5.34
CA LEU A 311 -17.05 4.02 5.24
C LEU A 311 -17.77 2.94 6.08
N LYS A 312 -17.19 1.72 6.11
CA LYS A 312 -17.79 0.56 6.74
C LYS A 312 -17.49 0.51 8.24
N ASP A 313 -18.53 0.54 9.06
CA ASP A 313 -18.44 0.59 10.53
C ASP A 313 -17.66 -0.60 11.11
N SER A 314 -17.91 -1.82 10.62
CA SER A 314 -17.20 -3.02 11.11
C SER A 314 -15.70 -2.99 10.82
N TYR A 315 -15.28 -2.45 9.67
CA TYR A 315 -13.87 -2.28 9.32
C TYR A 315 -13.21 -1.17 10.13
N TYR A 316 -13.93 -0.06 10.34
CA TYR A 316 -13.47 1.02 11.22
C TYR A 316 -13.23 0.51 12.65
N LYS A 317 -14.17 -0.23 13.25
CA LYS A 317 -14.01 -0.83 14.59
C LYS A 317 -12.80 -1.78 14.66
N GLN A 318 -12.59 -2.58 13.62
CA GLN A 318 -11.41 -3.44 13.54
C GLN A 318 -10.13 -2.62 13.43
N SER A 319 -10.14 -1.51 12.70
CA SER A 319 -8.96 -0.64 12.59
C SER A 319 -8.56 -0.03 13.93
N VAL A 320 -9.51 0.38 14.76
CA VAL A 320 -9.25 0.86 16.13
C VAL A 320 -8.47 -0.19 16.93
N ILE A 321 -8.93 -1.45 16.91
CA ILE A 321 -8.24 -2.56 17.60
C ILE A 321 -6.83 -2.79 17.04
N ASN A 322 -6.69 -2.78 15.73
CA ASN A 322 -5.41 -3.01 15.08
C ASN A 322 -4.39 -1.90 15.37
N LEU A 323 -4.84 -0.65 15.45
CA LEU A 323 -3.98 0.52 15.66
C LEU A 323 -3.44 0.62 17.10
N GLU A 324 -4.06 -0.01 18.08
CA GLU A 324 -3.51 -0.12 19.44
C GLU A 324 -2.12 -0.83 19.46
N LEU A 325 -1.80 -1.58 18.43
CA LEU A 325 -0.54 -2.32 18.31
C LEU A 325 0.52 -1.59 17.46
N ALA A 326 0.16 -0.49 16.78
CA ALA A 326 1.03 0.16 15.79
C ALA A 326 2.37 0.64 16.40
N GLY A 327 2.34 1.33 17.52
CA GLY A 327 3.54 1.85 18.16
C GLY A 327 4.50 0.80 18.72
N LYS A 328 4.12 -0.49 18.75
CA LYS A 328 4.92 -1.58 19.30
C LYS A 328 5.77 -2.32 18.28
N ARG A 329 5.52 -2.13 16.99
CA ARG A 329 6.12 -2.95 15.92
C ARG A 329 7.63 -2.75 15.77
N TYR A 330 8.12 -1.53 15.91
CA TYR A 330 9.54 -1.18 15.71
C TYR A 330 10.20 -0.56 16.95
N GLY A 331 9.62 -0.75 18.14
CA GLY A 331 10.20 -0.24 19.38
C GLY A 331 10.13 1.28 19.52
N VAL A 332 9.22 1.93 18.83
CA VAL A 332 8.83 3.31 19.11
C VAL A 332 8.09 3.25 20.45
N GLU A 333 8.77 3.60 21.55
CA GLU A 333 8.13 3.75 22.84
C GLU A 333 7.08 4.85 22.70
N GLN A 334 5.80 4.46 22.85
CA GLN A 334 4.74 5.42 23.08
C GLN A 334 5.09 6.12 24.38
N THR A 335 5.50 7.37 24.30
CA THR A 335 5.46 8.24 25.49
C THR A 335 4.02 8.26 25.94
N GLN A 336 3.74 7.59 27.07
CA GLN A 336 2.42 7.65 27.71
C GLN A 336 2.07 9.13 27.86
N PRO A 337 0.86 9.55 27.48
CA PRO A 337 0.42 10.89 27.82
C PRO A 337 0.47 11.00 29.34
N ASN A 338 1.27 11.93 29.85
CA ASN A 338 1.20 12.32 31.24
C ASN A 338 -0.26 12.76 31.49
N LEU A 339 -1.02 11.89 32.14
CA LEU A 339 -2.26 12.25 32.80
C LEU A 339 -1.91 13.14 34.00
N PHE A 340 -1.88 14.46 33.76
CA PHE A 340 -2.15 15.48 34.78
C PHE A 340 -2.69 16.72 34.06
#